data_c120caf6957ce86e297cc6e8d1fa5daf
#
_entry.id   c120caf6957ce86e297cc6e8d1fa5daf
#
_cell.length_a   1.000
_cell.length_b   1.000
_cell.length_c   1.000
_cell.angle_alpha   90.00
_cell.angle_beta   90.00
_cell.angle_gamma   90.00
#
_symmetry.space_group_name_H-M   'P 1'
#
loop_
_entity.id
_entity.type
_entity.pdbx_description
1 polymer ?
#
loop_
_entity_poly.entity_id
_entity_poly.type
_entity_poly.pdbx_seq_one_letter_code
_entity_poly.pdbx_strand_id
1 'polypeptide(L)'
;MRYDKTDLQQALKVLREGGVILYPTDTVWGIGCDATNPEAVARVYEIKRRVDSKAMLVLLDGAGKLQGYMEKVPETAWMLLEAAEPQGDEAMRRQGEKALTIIYPKAKNLAANLLAEDGSVGIRITQELFSKALCEQLRCPIVSTSANFSGEPAARVFSEIAPELLEAVDYVCHYRREDNTVAKPSSIIKIDERERITIIRA
;
A
#
# COMPACT_ATOMS: atom_id res chain seq x y z
N MET A 1 -2.36 20.05 -2.40
CA MET A 1 -2.80 19.96 -3.83
C MET A 1 -4.02 19.04 -3.89
N ARG A 2 -5.07 19.39 -4.62
CA ARG A 2 -6.31 18.58 -4.70
C ARG A 2 -6.20 17.69 -5.92
N TYR A 3 -6.44 16.38 -5.77
CA TYR A 3 -6.42 15.44 -6.90
C TYR A 3 -7.61 15.67 -7.84
N ASP A 4 -7.45 15.28 -9.12
CA ASP A 4 -8.53 15.28 -10.11
C ASP A 4 -9.50 14.12 -9.81
N LYS A 5 -10.79 14.44 -9.75
CA LYS A 5 -11.84 13.44 -9.54
C LYS A 5 -11.96 12.46 -10.72
N THR A 6 -11.67 12.92 -11.94
CA THR A 6 -11.70 12.07 -13.14
C THR A 6 -10.60 11.01 -13.06
N ASP A 7 -9.38 11.39 -12.69
CA ASP A 7 -8.26 10.47 -12.46
C ASP A 7 -8.62 9.40 -11.43
N LEU A 8 -9.20 9.82 -10.29
CA LEU A 8 -9.66 8.90 -9.25
C LEU A 8 -10.73 7.91 -9.77
N GLN A 9 -11.72 8.39 -10.54
CA GLN A 9 -12.79 7.53 -11.05
C GLN A 9 -12.29 6.52 -12.09
N GLN A 10 -11.32 6.90 -12.94
CA GLN A 10 -10.70 5.97 -13.89
C GLN A 10 -9.92 4.87 -13.14
N ALA A 11 -9.10 5.25 -12.15
CA ALA A 11 -8.38 4.29 -11.32
C ALA A 11 -9.34 3.31 -10.61
N LEU A 12 -10.43 3.83 -10.03
CA LEU A 12 -11.45 3.01 -9.36
C LEU A 12 -12.17 2.06 -10.32
N LYS A 13 -12.46 2.51 -11.55
CA LYS A 13 -13.06 1.66 -12.57
C LYS A 13 -12.16 0.47 -12.87
N VAL A 14 -10.88 0.73 -13.14
CA VAL A 14 -9.89 -0.32 -13.43
C VAL A 14 -9.75 -1.30 -12.26
N LEU A 15 -9.66 -0.81 -11.03
CA LEU A 15 -9.58 -1.67 -9.83
C LEU A 15 -10.81 -2.58 -9.67
N ARG A 16 -12.04 -2.04 -9.90
CA ARG A 16 -13.28 -2.82 -9.82
C ARG A 16 -13.42 -3.87 -10.91
N GLU A 17 -12.78 -3.65 -12.05
CA GLU A 17 -12.71 -4.60 -13.17
C GLU A 17 -11.59 -5.64 -12.98
N GLY A 18 -10.88 -5.65 -11.83
CA GLY A 18 -9.79 -6.57 -11.52
C GLY A 18 -8.46 -6.17 -12.16
N GLY A 19 -8.34 -4.93 -12.61
CA GLY A 19 -7.12 -4.40 -13.22
C GLY A 19 -6.07 -3.95 -12.19
N VAL A 20 -4.90 -3.63 -12.70
CA VAL A 20 -3.72 -3.16 -11.96
C VAL A 20 -3.47 -1.70 -12.29
N ILE A 21 -3.23 -0.89 -11.27
CA ILE A 21 -2.92 0.53 -11.42
C ILE A 21 -1.51 0.87 -10.92
N LEU A 22 -0.96 1.94 -11.47
CA LEU A 22 0.22 2.61 -10.93
C LEU A 22 -0.22 3.96 -10.35
N TYR A 23 0.07 4.19 -9.06
CA TYR A 23 -0.52 5.30 -8.32
C TYR A 23 0.43 5.87 -7.26
N PRO A 24 0.29 7.17 -6.91
CA PRO A 24 1.07 7.79 -5.85
C PRO A 24 0.61 7.31 -4.48
N THR A 25 1.58 7.18 -3.56
CA THR A 25 1.32 6.84 -2.16
C THR A 25 1.97 7.87 -1.23
N ASP A 26 1.83 7.67 0.06
CA ASP A 26 2.52 8.43 1.10
C ASP A 26 4.03 8.14 1.20
N THR A 27 4.52 7.20 0.40
CA THR A 27 5.94 6.87 0.26
C THR A 27 6.36 6.99 -1.21
N VAL A 28 6.82 5.92 -1.83
CA VAL A 28 7.16 5.87 -3.25
C VAL A 28 5.93 5.54 -4.10
N TRP A 29 6.00 5.76 -5.41
CA TRP A 29 4.98 5.30 -6.35
C TRP A 29 4.75 3.80 -6.21
N GLY A 30 3.50 3.40 -6.22
CA GLY A 30 3.07 2.02 -6.03
C GLY A 30 2.40 1.41 -7.24
N ILE A 31 2.54 0.09 -7.38
CA ILE A 31 1.70 -0.76 -8.21
C ILE A 31 0.69 -1.42 -7.29
N GLY A 32 -0.58 -1.44 -7.67
CA GLY A 32 -1.62 -2.01 -6.84
C GLY A 32 -2.85 -2.49 -7.60
N CYS A 33 -3.61 -3.32 -6.90
CA CYS A 33 -4.87 -3.89 -7.33
C CYS A 33 -5.78 -4.10 -6.11
N ASP A 34 -6.99 -4.58 -6.31
CA ASP A 34 -7.87 -5.05 -5.24
C ASP A 34 -7.18 -6.20 -4.49
N ALA A 35 -6.92 -6.01 -3.19
CA ALA A 35 -6.24 -6.98 -2.34
C ALA A 35 -7.09 -8.23 -2.00
N THR A 36 -8.36 -8.22 -2.37
CA THR A 36 -9.28 -9.37 -2.19
C THR A 36 -9.38 -10.25 -3.45
N ASN A 37 -8.84 -9.78 -4.58
CA ASN A 37 -8.89 -10.47 -5.86
C ASN A 37 -7.59 -11.23 -6.14
N PRO A 38 -7.58 -12.59 -6.06
CA PRO A 38 -6.36 -13.38 -6.24
C PRO A 38 -5.78 -13.31 -7.66
N GLU A 39 -6.61 -13.15 -8.69
CA GLU A 39 -6.17 -13.01 -10.09
C GLU A 39 -5.43 -11.68 -10.29
N ALA A 40 -5.97 -10.60 -9.73
CA ALA A 40 -5.33 -9.29 -9.80
C ALA A 40 -4.00 -9.27 -9.01
N VAL A 41 -3.96 -9.92 -7.85
CA VAL A 41 -2.74 -10.09 -7.05
C VAL A 41 -1.67 -10.89 -7.82
N ALA A 42 -2.05 -12.01 -8.46
CA ALA A 42 -1.14 -12.81 -9.28
C ALA A 42 -0.53 -11.97 -10.42
N ARG A 43 -1.36 -11.15 -11.06
CA ARG A 43 -0.91 -10.24 -12.12
C ARG A 43 0.10 -9.19 -11.64
N VAL A 44 -0.04 -8.68 -10.41
CA VAL A 44 0.97 -7.77 -9.82
C VAL A 44 2.31 -8.51 -9.63
N TYR A 45 2.30 -9.79 -9.21
CA TYR A 45 3.52 -10.59 -9.12
C TYR A 45 4.20 -10.76 -10.49
N GLU A 46 3.42 -11.07 -11.54
CA GLU A 46 3.92 -11.21 -12.92
C GLU A 46 4.56 -9.91 -13.42
N ILE A 47 3.86 -8.77 -13.31
CA ILE A 47 4.36 -7.45 -13.72
C ILE A 47 5.69 -7.14 -13.03
N LYS A 48 5.80 -7.43 -11.74
CA LYS A 48 7.02 -7.20 -10.97
C LYS A 48 8.13 -8.23 -11.22
N ARG A 49 7.88 -9.27 -11.97
CA ARG A 49 8.79 -10.43 -12.13
C ARG A 49 9.22 -10.97 -10.77
N ARG A 50 8.25 -11.05 -9.84
CA ARG A 50 8.50 -11.38 -8.44
C ARG A 50 8.06 -12.83 -8.18
N VAL A 51 8.91 -13.58 -7.47
CA VAL A 51 8.53 -14.90 -6.95
C VAL A 51 7.52 -14.71 -5.82
N ASP A 52 6.45 -15.51 -5.79
CA ASP A 52 5.30 -15.42 -4.86
C ASP A 52 5.65 -15.49 -3.36
N SER A 53 6.89 -15.89 -3.01
CA SER A 53 7.33 -16.07 -1.62
C SER A 53 7.52 -14.79 -0.81
N LYS A 54 7.44 -13.61 -1.45
CA LYS A 54 7.60 -12.33 -0.74
C LYS A 54 6.27 -11.61 -0.67
N ALA A 55 5.59 -11.69 0.46
CA ALA A 55 4.34 -10.97 0.72
C ALA A 55 4.43 -9.48 0.31
N MET A 56 3.35 -8.97 -0.27
CA MET A 56 3.18 -7.54 -0.54
C MET A 56 2.38 -6.91 0.60
N LEU A 57 2.51 -5.61 0.78
CA LEU A 57 1.70 -4.88 1.75
C LEU A 57 0.39 -4.40 1.10
N VAL A 58 -0.57 -4.08 1.96
CA VAL A 58 -1.83 -3.46 1.54
C VAL A 58 -2.03 -2.11 2.23
N LEU A 59 -2.78 -1.23 1.59
CA LEU A 59 -3.21 0.05 2.14
C LEU A 59 -4.66 -0.04 2.62
N LEU A 60 -4.91 0.63 3.75
CA LEU A 60 -6.24 0.94 4.27
C LEU A 60 -6.34 2.46 4.49
N ASP A 61 -7.54 2.99 4.38
CA ASP A 61 -7.88 4.41 4.62
C ASP A 61 -8.11 4.76 6.10
N GLY A 62 -8.16 3.76 6.98
CA GLY A 62 -8.34 3.99 8.41
C GLY A 62 -8.11 2.74 9.28
N ALA A 63 -7.58 2.95 10.47
CA ALA A 63 -7.26 1.89 11.43
C ALA A 63 -8.49 1.09 11.88
N GLY A 64 -9.68 1.71 11.96
CA GLY A 64 -10.92 1.03 12.30
C GLY A 64 -11.32 -0.12 11.36
N LYS A 65 -10.78 -0.14 10.13
CA LYS A 65 -11.03 -1.22 9.16
C LYS A 65 -10.18 -2.48 9.41
N LEU A 66 -9.14 -2.41 10.24
CA LEU A 66 -8.25 -3.54 10.54
C LEU A 66 -8.99 -4.79 11.03
N GLN A 67 -10.02 -4.62 11.84
CA GLN A 67 -10.84 -5.73 12.35
C GLN A 67 -11.54 -6.54 11.25
N GLY A 68 -11.77 -5.94 10.08
CA GLY A 68 -12.31 -6.62 8.92
C GLY A 68 -11.32 -7.59 8.27
N TYR A 69 -10.00 -7.36 8.46
CA TYR A 69 -8.95 -8.07 7.75
C TYR A 69 -7.98 -8.85 8.64
N MET A 70 -8.15 -8.76 9.95
CA MET A 70 -7.39 -9.51 10.96
C MET A 70 -8.32 -10.36 11.79
N GLU A 71 -7.91 -11.58 12.16
CA GLU A 71 -8.65 -12.39 13.13
C GLU A 71 -8.71 -11.66 14.48
N LYS A 72 -7.58 -11.14 14.92
CA LYS A 72 -7.42 -10.29 16.08
C LYS A 72 -6.40 -9.20 15.77
N VAL A 73 -6.72 -7.95 16.05
CA VAL A 73 -5.76 -6.85 15.99
C VAL A 73 -5.03 -6.80 17.35
N PRO A 74 -3.68 -6.92 17.37
CA PRO A 74 -2.91 -6.84 18.61
C PRO A 74 -3.11 -5.47 19.32
N GLU A 75 -3.16 -5.47 20.64
CA GLU A 75 -3.22 -4.24 21.45
C GLU A 75 -2.04 -3.32 21.18
N THR A 76 -0.86 -3.91 21.06
CA THR A 76 0.37 -3.20 20.69
C THR A 76 0.24 -2.45 19.35
N ALA A 77 -0.52 -3.00 18.39
CA ALA A 77 -0.74 -2.32 17.10
C ALA A 77 -1.58 -1.05 17.26
N TRP A 78 -2.61 -1.08 18.11
CA TRP A 78 -3.42 0.12 18.38
C TRP A 78 -2.59 1.24 19.00
N MET A 79 -1.76 0.92 20.00
CA MET A 79 -0.86 1.88 20.65
C MET A 79 0.12 2.52 19.66
N LEU A 80 0.68 1.72 18.75
CA LEU A 80 1.62 2.21 17.73
C LEU A 80 0.95 3.07 16.66
N LEU A 81 -0.26 2.70 16.25
CA LEU A 81 -1.03 3.51 15.28
C LEU A 81 -1.43 4.84 15.90
N GLU A 82 -1.90 4.88 17.13
CA GLU A 82 -2.23 6.11 17.85
C GLU A 82 -1.00 7.02 18.01
N ALA A 83 0.16 6.44 18.36
CA ALA A 83 1.41 7.19 18.44
C ALA A 83 1.93 7.69 17.09
N ALA A 84 1.57 7.03 15.99
CA ALA A 84 1.95 7.39 14.64
C ALA A 84 0.96 8.38 13.98
N GLU A 85 -0.22 8.60 14.57
CA GLU A 85 -1.17 9.57 14.05
C GLU A 85 -0.59 11.00 14.14
N PRO A 86 -0.65 11.77 13.04
CA PRO A 86 -0.18 13.15 13.04
C PRO A 86 -1.04 13.99 13.99
N GLN A 87 -0.43 14.68 14.93
CA GLN A 87 -1.14 15.57 15.86
C GLN A 87 -1.16 17.01 15.31
N GLY A 88 -2.36 17.62 15.22
CA GLY A 88 -2.56 19.02 14.86
C GLY A 88 -2.20 19.35 13.39
N ASP A 89 -1.80 20.61 13.15
CA ASP A 89 -1.47 21.15 11.81
C ASP A 89 -0.27 20.46 11.11
N GLU A 90 0.46 19.61 11.82
CA GLU A 90 1.55 18.80 11.25
C GLU A 90 1.05 17.74 10.26
N ALA A 91 -0.22 17.35 10.33
CA ALA A 91 -0.83 16.39 9.41
C ALA A 91 -0.72 16.81 7.92
N MET A 92 -0.67 18.11 7.65
CA MET A 92 -0.51 18.66 6.30
C MET A 92 0.94 18.79 5.82
N ARG A 93 1.93 18.73 6.72
CA ARG A 93 3.32 19.10 6.41
C ARG A 93 4.27 17.93 6.19
N ARG A 94 3.89 16.71 6.58
CA ARG A 94 4.82 15.55 6.60
C ARG A 94 4.31 14.38 5.77
N GLN A 95 4.16 14.59 4.47
CA GLN A 95 4.04 13.44 3.56
C GLN A 95 5.34 12.60 3.63
N GLY A 96 5.22 11.34 4.06
CA GLY A 96 6.28 10.33 4.00
C GLY A 96 7.28 10.28 5.18
N GLU A 97 7.33 11.27 6.08
CA GLU A 97 8.34 11.27 7.15
C GLU A 97 8.11 10.22 8.25
N LYS A 98 6.90 9.69 8.39
CA LYS A 98 6.55 8.69 9.43
C LYS A 98 5.59 7.60 8.94
N ALA A 99 5.63 7.24 7.66
CA ALA A 99 4.80 6.14 7.19
C ALA A 99 5.19 4.84 7.90
N LEU A 100 4.24 4.24 8.61
CA LEU A 100 4.43 3.00 9.36
C LEU A 100 3.66 1.86 8.68
N THR A 101 4.38 0.78 8.37
CA THR A 101 3.80 -0.50 7.96
C THR A 101 3.94 -1.47 9.10
N ILE A 102 2.83 -2.09 9.50
CA ILE A 102 2.82 -3.15 10.51
C ILE A 102 2.51 -4.47 9.83
N ILE A 103 3.35 -5.48 10.04
CA ILE A 103 3.09 -6.87 9.64
C ILE A 103 2.30 -7.51 10.77
N TYR A 104 1.05 -7.87 10.46
CA TYR A 104 0.10 -8.47 11.39
C TYR A 104 0.06 -9.98 11.22
N PRO A 105 -0.12 -10.75 12.30
CA PRO A 105 -0.38 -12.18 12.21
C PRO A 105 -1.83 -12.46 11.79
N LYS A 106 -2.09 -13.63 11.19
CA LYS A 106 -3.45 -14.18 10.96
C LYS A 106 -4.41 -13.23 10.25
N ALA A 107 -4.07 -12.86 9.02
CA ALA A 107 -4.95 -12.11 8.15
C ALA A 107 -6.15 -12.94 7.68
N LYS A 108 -7.26 -12.28 7.40
CA LYS A 108 -8.49 -12.84 6.82
C LYS A 108 -9.05 -11.93 5.74
N ASN A 109 -9.98 -12.42 4.93
CA ASN A 109 -10.70 -11.65 3.92
C ASN A 109 -9.79 -10.94 2.89
N LEU A 110 -8.60 -11.47 2.66
CA LEU A 110 -7.64 -11.05 1.63
C LEU A 110 -7.37 -12.23 0.70
N ALA A 111 -6.86 -11.94 -0.50
CA ALA A 111 -6.43 -12.97 -1.44
C ALA A 111 -5.35 -13.86 -0.81
N ALA A 112 -5.51 -15.19 -0.91
CA ALA A 112 -4.61 -16.14 -0.24
C ALA A 112 -3.16 -16.02 -0.72
N ASN A 113 -2.96 -15.73 -2.00
CA ASN A 113 -1.64 -15.54 -2.62
C ASN A 113 -0.96 -14.20 -2.24
N LEU A 114 -1.63 -13.36 -1.47
CA LEU A 114 -1.07 -12.13 -0.91
C LEU A 114 -0.40 -12.37 0.45
N LEU A 115 -0.84 -13.39 1.17
CA LEU A 115 -0.38 -13.68 2.53
C LEU A 115 1.00 -14.34 2.52
N ALA A 116 1.78 -14.10 3.57
CA ALA A 116 2.97 -14.88 3.83
C ALA A 116 2.61 -16.32 4.26
N GLU A 117 3.58 -17.25 4.24
CA GLU A 117 3.37 -18.66 4.62
C GLU A 117 2.82 -18.82 6.05
N ASP A 118 3.16 -17.90 6.95
CA ASP A 118 2.66 -17.85 8.33
C ASP A 118 1.27 -17.16 8.46
N GLY A 119 0.64 -16.83 7.34
CA GLY A 119 -0.64 -16.13 7.28
C GLY A 119 -0.56 -14.65 7.63
N SER A 120 0.64 -14.09 7.77
CA SER A 120 0.83 -12.66 8.08
C SER A 120 0.73 -11.79 6.83
N VAL A 121 0.41 -10.51 7.04
CA VAL A 121 0.35 -9.49 5.98
C VAL A 121 0.81 -8.13 6.52
N GLY A 122 1.52 -7.38 5.68
CA GLY A 122 1.86 -5.99 5.97
C GLY A 122 0.68 -5.07 5.67
N ILE A 123 0.26 -4.26 6.63
CA ILE A 123 -0.77 -3.24 6.41
C ILE A 123 -0.21 -1.87 6.78
N ARG A 124 -0.53 -0.86 5.95
CA ARG A 124 -0.27 0.54 6.22
C ARG A 124 -1.56 1.34 6.12
N ILE A 125 -1.81 2.17 7.11
CA ILE A 125 -2.90 3.16 7.05
C ILE A 125 -2.36 4.35 6.29
N THR A 126 -2.86 4.53 5.06
CA THR A 126 -2.37 5.63 4.20
C THR A 126 -2.97 6.97 4.61
N GLN A 127 -2.13 8.01 4.63
CA GLN A 127 -2.53 9.40 4.88
C GLN A 127 -2.50 10.22 3.58
N GLU A 128 -1.97 9.67 2.48
CA GLU A 128 -1.94 10.35 1.20
C GLU A 128 -3.36 10.42 0.62
N LEU A 129 -3.77 11.63 0.19
CA LEU A 129 -5.18 11.93 -0.13
C LEU A 129 -5.75 11.07 -1.26
N PHE A 130 -4.97 10.79 -2.31
CA PHE A 130 -5.45 10.03 -3.46
C PHE A 130 -5.58 8.53 -3.12
N SER A 131 -4.54 7.94 -2.56
CA SER A 131 -4.55 6.53 -2.16
C SER A 131 -5.56 6.26 -1.04
N LYS A 132 -5.77 7.21 -0.13
CA LYS A 132 -6.82 7.14 0.88
C LYS A 132 -8.22 7.14 0.25
N ALA A 133 -8.47 8.07 -0.69
CA ALA A 133 -9.74 8.13 -1.41
C ALA A 133 -10.00 6.89 -2.28
N LEU A 134 -8.94 6.28 -2.85
CA LEU A 134 -9.05 4.99 -3.55
C LEU A 134 -9.54 3.89 -2.61
N CYS A 135 -8.90 3.68 -1.45
CA CYS A 135 -9.29 2.68 -0.46
C CYS A 135 -10.71 2.92 0.07
N GLU A 136 -11.07 4.18 0.33
CA GLU A 136 -12.39 4.56 0.82
C GLU A 136 -13.50 4.23 -0.18
N GLN A 137 -13.33 4.61 -1.45
CA GLN A 137 -14.35 4.44 -2.49
C GLN A 137 -14.37 3.04 -3.11
N LEU A 138 -13.24 2.33 -3.13
CA LEU A 138 -13.18 0.92 -3.50
C LEU A 138 -13.84 0.04 -2.43
N ARG A 139 -13.82 0.47 -1.15
CA ARG A 139 -14.33 -0.24 0.02
C ARG A 139 -13.62 -1.54 0.36
N CYS A 140 -12.44 -1.74 -0.17
CA CYS A 140 -11.53 -2.85 0.18
C CYS A 140 -10.09 -2.35 0.20
N PRO A 141 -9.15 -3.12 0.79
CA PRO A 141 -7.73 -2.78 0.78
C PRO A 141 -7.18 -2.82 -0.63
N ILE A 142 -6.16 -2.00 -0.89
CA ILE A 142 -5.44 -2.00 -2.15
C ILE A 142 -4.04 -2.55 -1.92
N VAL A 143 -3.62 -3.51 -2.74
CA VAL A 143 -2.21 -3.95 -2.77
C VAL A 143 -1.32 -2.75 -3.04
N SER A 144 -0.20 -2.65 -2.33
CA SER A 144 0.79 -1.61 -2.55
C SER A 144 2.19 -2.20 -2.54
N THR A 145 2.83 -2.16 -3.68
CA THR A 145 4.24 -2.53 -3.83
C THR A 145 4.94 -1.47 -4.67
N SER A 146 6.22 -1.21 -4.41
CA SER A 146 6.97 -0.16 -5.11
C SER A 146 6.98 -0.35 -6.63
N ALA A 147 6.95 0.75 -7.38
CA ALA A 147 6.93 0.76 -8.84
C ALA A 147 8.33 0.51 -9.43
N ASN A 148 8.86 -0.71 -9.25
CA ASN A 148 10.12 -1.22 -9.78
C ASN A 148 10.03 -2.72 -10.02
N PHE A 149 10.87 -3.28 -10.87
CA PHE A 149 11.03 -4.73 -10.96
C PHE A 149 11.67 -5.29 -9.68
N SER A 150 11.41 -6.57 -9.39
CA SER A 150 11.93 -7.21 -8.18
C SER A 150 13.45 -7.25 -8.19
N GLY A 151 14.08 -6.77 -7.11
CA GLY A 151 15.54 -6.70 -7.00
C GLY A 151 16.16 -5.38 -7.46
N GLU A 152 15.41 -4.54 -8.15
CA GLU A 152 15.86 -3.20 -8.54
C GLU A 152 15.56 -2.15 -7.47
N PRO A 153 16.25 -1.01 -7.45
CA PRO A 153 15.91 0.12 -6.59
C PRO A 153 14.51 0.65 -6.88
N ALA A 154 13.79 1.07 -5.84
CA ALA A 154 12.51 1.74 -6.02
C ALA A 154 12.69 3.11 -6.67
N ALA A 155 11.85 3.45 -7.65
CA ALA A 155 11.78 4.78 -8.23
C ALA A 155 11.42 5.81 -7.14
N ARG A 156 12.19 6.87 -7.04
CA ARG A 156 12.01 7.93 -6.03
C ARG A 156 10.99 8.97 -6.48
N VAL A 157 10.90 9.17 -7.80
CA VAL A 157 9.98 10.09 -8.47
C VAL A 157 9.38 9.40 -9.70
N PHE A 158 8.29 9.95 -10.25
CA PHE A 158 7.58 9.35 -11.37
C PHE A 158 8.46 9.14 -12.61
N SER A 159 9.32 10.10 -12.93
CA SER A 159 10.21 10.05 -14.09
C SER A 159 11.29 8.96 -14.04
N GLU A 160 11.53 8.37 -12.87
CA GLU A 160 12.47 7.25 -12.70
C GLU A 160 11.81 5.87 -12.89
N ILE A 161 10.47 5.82 -13.09
CA ILE A 161 9.75 4.55 -13.29
C ILE A 161 10.04 4.03 -14.69
N ALA A 162 10.43 2.75 -14.78
CA ALA A 162 10.73 2.11 -16.04
C ALA A 162 9.53 2.16 -17.00
N PRO A 163 9.71 2.56 -18.27
CA PRO A 163 8.61 2.62 -19.25
C PRO A 163 7.84 1.30 -19.36
N GLU A 164 8.52 0.18 -19.28
CA GLU A 164 7.93 -1.16 -19.36
C GLU A 164 6.92 -1.42 -18.22
N LEU A 165 7.11 -0.80 -17.05
CA LEU A 165 6.13 -0.88 -15.96
C LEU A 165 4.91 -0.01 -16.22
N LEU A 166 5.09 1.17 -16.86
CA LEU A 166 3.99 2.04 -17.25
C LEU A 166 3.08 1.36 -18.29
N GLU A 167 3.67 0.57 -19.21
CA GLU A 167 2.97 -0.18 -20.24
C GLU A 167 2.30 -1.46 -19.71
N ALA A 168 2.83 -2.04 -18.63
CA ALA A 168 2.36 -3.31 -18.07
C ALA A 168 1.11 -3.19 -17.21
N VAL A 169 0.79 -2.00 -16.69
CA VAL A 169 -0.38 -1.75 -15.85
C VAL A 169 -1.57 -1.27 -16.72
N ASP A 170 -2.80 -1.46 -16.22
CA ASP A 170 -4.01 -1.06 -16.96
C ASP A 170 -4.31 0.43 -16.86
N TYR A 171 -3.80 1.09 -15.83
CA TYR A 171 -3.96 2.52 -15.65
C TYR A 171 -2.79 3.14 -14.86
N VAL A 172 -2.27 4.24 -15.37
CA VAL A 172 -1.27 5.06 -14.71
C VAL A 172 -1.94 6.35 -14.23
N CYS A 173 -2.06 6.54 -12.93
CA CYS A 173 -2.67 7.73 -12.35
C CYS A 173 -1.89 9.00 -12.73
N HIS A 174 -2.60 10.10 -12.93
CA HIS A 174 -2.02 11.38 -13.34
C HIS A 174 -1.57 12.24 -12.15
N TYR A 175 -2.22 12.06 -11.00
CA TYR A 175 -1.94 12.82 -9.80
C TYR A 175 -0.49 12.69 -9.35
N ARG A 176 0.18 13.80 -9.08
CA ARG A 176 1.57 13.90 -8.60
C ARG A 176 2.67 13.41 -9.58
N ARG A 177 2.41 13.28 -10.87
CA ARG A 177 3.48 12.92 -11.84
C ARG A 177 4.61 13.95 -11.90
N GLU A 178 4.29 15.24 -11.71
CA GLU A 178 5.26 16.34 -11.71
C GLU A 178 5.89 16.61 -10.32
N ASP A 179 5.49 15.82 -9.31
CA ASP A 179 6.04 15.95 -7.97
C ASP A 179 7.42 15.28 -7.89
N ASN A 180 8.46 16.09 -7.78
CA ASN A 180 9.85 15.64 -7.66
C ASN A 180 10.33 15.55 -6.20
N THR A 181 9.41 15.60 -5.23
CA THR A 181 9.75 15.40 -3.82
C THR A 181 10.16 13.96 -3.60
N VAL A 182 11.42 13.76 -3.21
CA VAL A 182 11.95 12.44 -2.92
C VAL A 182 11.35 11.91 -1.63
N ALA A 183 10.52 10.88 -1.75
CA ALA A 183 9.91 10.23 -0.62
C ALA A 183 10.81 9.12 -0.04
N LYS A 184 10.66 8.84 1.25
CA LYS A 184 11.34 7.73 1.93
C LYS A 184 10.40 6.51 2.01
N PRO A 185 10.91 5.29 1.96
CA PRO A 185 10.14 4.10 2.26
C PRO A 185 9.59 4.13 3.71
N SER A 186 8.48 3.45 3.96
CA SER A 186 7.92 3.35 5.32
C SER A 186 8.87 2.60 6.26
N SER A 187 8.82 2.89 7.55
CA SER A 187 9.29 1.97 8.56
C SER A 187 8.44 0.70 8.55
N ILE A 188 9.04 -0.45 8.83
CA ILE A 188 8.33 -1.75 8.86
C ILE A 188 8.63 -2.43 10.18
N ILE A 189 7.58 -2.79 10.91
CA ILE A 189 7.66 -3.62 12.11
C ILE A 189 6.79 -4.86 11.94
N LYS A 190 7.13 -5.94 12.60
CA LYS A 190 6.30 -7.15 12.71
C LYS A 190 5.84 -7.29 14.15
N ILE A 191 4.56 -7.57 14.36
CA ILE A 191 3.97 -7.94 15.64
C ILE A 191 3.57 -9.41 15.53
N ASP A 192 4.03 -10.25 16.46
CA ASP A 192 3.65 -11.65 16.51
C ASP A 192 2.39 -11.89 17.37
N GLU A 193 1.92 -13.14 17.42
CA GLU A 193 0.73 -13.53 18.19
C GLU A 193 0.89 -13.32 19.72
N ARG A 194 2.12 -13.14 20.19
CA ARG A 194 2.47 -12.85 21.61
C ARG A 194 2.72 -11.37 21.83
N GLU A 195 2.34 -10.53 20.87
CA GLU A 195 2.50 -9.07 20.90
C GLU A 195 3.96 -8.57 20.91
N ARG A 196 4.92 -9.41 20.55
CA ARG A 196 6.32 -9.01 20.47
C ARG A 196 6.58 -8.25 19.18
N ILE A 197 7.30 -7.13 19.31
CA ILE A 197 7.68 -6.26 18.20
C ILE A 197 9.04 -6.68 17.66
N THR A 198 9.14 -6.80 16.34
CA THR A 198 10.41 -6.93 15.61
C THR A 198 10.51 -5.82 14.58
N ILE A 199 11.58 -5.03 14.62
CA ILE A 199 11.86 -4.01 13.62
C ILE A 199 12.48 -4.69 12.39
N ILE A 200 11.78 -4.59 11.25
CA ILE A 200 12.25 -5.13 9.96
C ILE A 200 13.01 -4.06 9.19
N ARG A 201 12.52 -2.80 9.27
CA ARG A 201 13.14 -1.62 8.65
C ARG A 201 12.77 -0.37 9.46
N ALA A 202 13.77 0.41 9.85
CA ALA A 202 13.60 1.70 10.54
C ALA A 202 13.40 2.84 9.55
#